data_f16966c534ec3352d62eb1aaea8aa32b
#
_entry.id   f16966c534ec3352d62eb1aaea8aa32b
#
_cell.length_a   1.000
_cell.length_b   1.000
_cell.length_c   1.000
_cell.angle_alpha   90.00
_cell.angle_beta   90.00
_cell.angle_gamma   90.00
#
_symmetry.space_group_name_H-M   'P 1'
#
loop_
_entity.id
_entity.type
_entity.pdbx_description
1 polymer ?
#
loop_
_entity_poly.entity_id
_entity_poly.type
_entity_poly.pdbx_seq_one_letter_code
_entity_poly.pdbx_strand_id
1 'polypeptide(L)'
;MYQFVGANENIVLLLTHYWTPLNVTSVREGVRKLMSASNTYHKSRPKVLAVASDGTTCDWETWIEYKHGFYEEQPFIRTVKNVIPVPTILLTTANFTYNTHRKPSLKYLFKKYRGVCQICGKQRPQSMMTVEHILPKSKGGDGDYYNLTLTCQPCNSKKGSVFPYYTHEGEPLKANPPKAYFDTFPVAREEWKPFLFRGK
;
A
#
# COMPACT_ATOMS: atom_id res chain seq x y z
N MET A 1 -7.73 14.32 -25.93
CA MET A 1 -6.46 13.61 -25.73
C MET A 1 -5.93 14.05 -24.37
N TYR A 2 -5.89 13.15 -23.40
CA TYR A 2 -5.44 13.49 -22.05
C TYR A 2 -3.91 13.45 -22.03
N GLN A 3 -3.26 14.60 -21.89
CA GLN A 3 -1.82 14.64 -21.64
C GLN A 3 -1.59 14.42 -20.13
N PHE A 4 -1.13 13.23 -19.78
CA PHE A 4 -0.58 12.96 -18.46
C PHE A 4 0.94 13.10 -18.55
N VAL A 5 1.50 13.97 -17.74
CA VAL A 5 2.95 14.19 -17.65
C VAL A 5 3.50 13.31 -16.55
N GLY A 6 4.39 12.36 -16.91
CA GLY A 6 5.15 11.54 -15.94
C GLY A 6 4.44 10.30 -15.36
N ALA A 7 5.15 9.17 -15.28
CA ALA A 7 4.61 7.90 -14.75
C ALA A 7 4.26 7.94 -13.23
N ASN A 8 4.87 8.84 -12.47
CA ASN A 8 4.62 9.01 -11.03
C ASN A 8 3.48 9.99 -10.72
N GLU A 9 3.00 10.75 -11.70
CA GLU A 9 1.98 11.78 -11.52
C GLU A 9 0.54 11.26 -11.59
N ASN A 10 0.37 9.99 -12.01
CA ASN A 10 -0.94 9.38 -12.22
C ASN A 10 -1.47 8.58 -11.03
N ILE A 11 -0.97 8.86 -9.82
CA ILE A 11 -1.35 8.16 -8.61
C ILE A 11 -1.86 9.11 -7.53
N VAL A 12 -2.75 8.60 -6.69
CA VAL A 12 -3.42 9.31 -5.60
C VAL A 12 -3.24 8.53 -4.33
N LEU A 13 -2.85 9.20 -3.25
CA LEU A 13 -2.77 8.61 -1.91
C LEU A 13 -4.17 8.54 -1.31
N LEU A 14 -4.57 7.37 -0.83
CA LEU A 14 -5.80 7.18 -0.07
C LEU A 14 -5.46 7.03 1.40
N LEU A 15 -6.05 7.89 2.23
CA LEU A 15 -5.94 7.89 3.69
C LEU A 15 -7.18 7.27 4.33
N THR A 16 -7.00 6.72 5.52
CA THR A 16 -8.11 6.37 6.43
C THR A 16 -8.67 7.63 7.09
N HIS A 17 -9.81 7.53 7.77
CA HIS A 17 -10.38 8.61 8.58
C HIS A 17 -9.46 9.07 9.76
N TYR A 18 -8.45 8.26 10.10
CA TYR A 18 -7.40 8.62 11.07
C TYR A 18 -6.18 9.30 10.41
N TRP A 19 -6.30 9.73 9.14
CA TRP A 19 -5.22 10.35 8.39
C TRP A 19 -3.98 9.45 8.23
N THR A 20 -4.19 8.14 8.28
CA THR A 20 -3.13 7.16 8.05
C THR A 20 -3.21 6.62 6.62
N PRO A 21 -2.09 6.43 5.94
CA PRO A 21 -2.08 5.91 4.59
C PRO A 21 -2.73 4.53 4.53
N LEU A 22 -3.63 4.35 3.58
CA LEU A 22 -4.32 3.10 3.34
C LEU A 22 -3.81 2.40 2.08
N ASN A 23 -3.71 3.14 0.99
CA ASN A 23 -3.30 2.62 -0.31
C ASN A 23 -2.93 3.75 -1.27
N VAL A 24 -2.32 3.39 -2.39
CA VAL A 24 -2.13 4.26 -3.54
C VAL A 24 -2.96 3.72 -4.69
N THR A 25 -3.67 4.58 -5.38
CA THR A 25 -4.54 4.22 -6.49
C THR A 25 -4.25 5.10 -7.71
N SER A 26 -4.71 4.71 -8.90
CA SER A 26 -4.60 5.58 -10.06
C SER A 26 -5.51 6.80 -9.92
N VAL A 27 -5.12 7.92 -10.56
CA VAL A 27 -5.95 9.13 -10.64
C VAL A 27 -7.38 8.80 -11.11
N ARG A 28 -7.51 7.99 -12.16
CA ARG A 28 -8.82 7.58 -12.69
C ARG A 28 -9.69 6.91 -11.64
N GLU A 29 -9.12 5.98 -10.89
CA GLU A 29 -9.83 5.26 -9.84
C GLU A 29 -10.10 6.15 -8.63
N GLY A 30 -9.17 7.03 -8.26
CA GLY A 30 -9.35 8.02 -7.19
C GLY A 30 -10.49 8.98 -7.48
N VAL A 31 -10.51 9.59 -8.66
CA VAL A 31 -11.59 10.47 -9.10
C VAL A 31 -12.93 9.73 -9.16
N ARG A 32 -12.95 8.49 -9.68
CA ARG A 32 -14.16 7.66 -9.69
C ARG A 32 -14.70 7.40 -8.28
N LYS A 33 -13.81 7.14 -7.32
CA LYS A 33 -14.20 6.95 -5.90
C LYS A 33 -14.80 8.22 -5.30
N LEU A 34 -14.17 9.36 -5.55
CA LEU A 34 -14.63 10.65 -5.08
C LEU A 34 -16.02 10.99 -5.65
N MET A 35 -16.19 10.87 -6.98
CA MET A 35 -17.47 11.09 -7.65
C MET A 35 -18.57 10.13 -7.17
N SER A 36 -18.26 8.85 -6.99
CA SER A 36 -19.26 7.86 -6.57
C SER A 36 -19.69 8.04 -5.12
N ALA A 37 -18.88 8.65 -4.29
CA ALA A 37 -19.19 8.94 -2.90
C ALA A 37 -20.16 10.11 -2.72
N SER A 38 -20.22 11.02 -3.70
CA SER A 38 -21.17 12.14 -3.74
C SER A 38 -22.58 11.71 -4.17
N ASN A 39 -22.72 10.51 -4.71
CA ASN A 39 -24.03 10.05 -5.18
C ASN A 39 -24.93 9.66 -4.00
N THR A 40 -25.91 10.51 -3.72
CA THR A 40 -26.81 10.47 -2.52
C THR A 40 -27.68 9.21 -2.41
N TYR A 41 -27.78 8.39 -3.46
CA TYR A 41 -28.58 7.16 -3.46
C TYR A 41 -28.06 6.04 -2.53
N HIS A 42 -26.84 6.16 -2.03
CA HIS A 42 -26.25 5.15 -1.15
C HIS A 42 -25.71 5.76 0.14
N LYS A 43 -26.61 6.20 1.03
CA LYS A 43 -26.27 6.76 2.36
C LYS A 43 -25.39 5.85 3.25
N SER A 44 -25.33 4.54 2.94
CA SER A 44 -24.57 3.55 3.70
C SER A 44 -23.13 3.33 3.19
N ARG A 45 -22.74 3.94 2.06
CA ARG A 45 -21.37 3.80 1.57
C ARG A 45 -20.42 4.77 2.28
N PRO A 46 -19.20 4.34 2.61
CA PRO A 46 -18.22 5.25 3.16
C PRO A 46 -17.94 6.39 2.18
N LYS A 47 -17.93 7.61 2.68
CA LYS A 47 -17.59 8.80 1.90
C LYS A 47 -16.11 8.78 1.59
N VAL A 48 -15.77 9.25 0.40
CA VAL A 48 -14.41 9.59 0.01
C VAL A 48 -14.37 11.09 -0.23
N LEU A 49 -13.40 11.76 0.38
CA LEU A 49 -13.23 13.20 0.33
C LEU A 49 -11.87 13.53 -0.28
N ALA A 50 -11.78 14.59 -1.05
CA ALA A 50 -10.49 15.16 -1.47
C ALA A 50 -9.89 15.95 -0.33
N VAL A 51 -8.56 15.94 -0.21
CA VAL A 51 -7.81 16.70 0.80
C VAL A 51 -7.06 17.83 0.10
N ALA A 52 -7.32 19.07 0.51
CA ALA A 52 -6.63 20.26 0.03
C ALA A 52 -5.33 20.52 0.81
N SER A 53 -4.48 21.43 0.32
CA SER A 53 -3.17 21.76 0.93
C SER A 53 -3.28 22.36 2.33
N ASP A 54 -4.40 23.00 2.66
CA ASP A 54 -4.71 23.54 3.98
C ASP A 54 -5.31 22.50 4.95
N GLY A 55 -5.45 21.24 4.51
CA GLY A 55 -6.08 20.16 5.27
C GLY A 55 -7.61 20.12 5.18
N THR A 56 -8.24 21.04 4.46
CA THR A 56 -9.69 21.01 4.21
C THR A 56 -10.07 19.76 3.43
N THR A 57 -11.17 19.13 3.83
CA THR A 57 -11.72 17.97 3.13
C THR A 57 -12.98 18.34 2.36
N CYS A 58 -13.00 18.01 1.08
CA CYS A 58 -14.07 18.36 0.15
C CYS A 58 -14.69 17.12 -0.50
N ASP A 59 -16.00 17.14 -0.67
CA ASP A 59 -16.66 16.21 -1.60
C ASP A 59 -16.40 16.59 -3.05
N TRP A 60 -16.92 15.81 -3.99
CA TRP A 60 -16.69 16.04 -5.42
C TRP A 60 -17.21 17.39 -5.89
N GLU A 61 -18.43 17.77 -5.51
CA GLU A 61 -19.07 19.00 -5.91
C GLU A 61 -18.29 20.22 -5.42
N THR A 62 -17.92 20.22 -4.14
CA THR A 62 -17.10 21.28 -3.55
C THR A 62 -15.71 21.30 -4.18
N TRP A 63 -15.10 20.14 -4.46
CA TRP A 63 -13.75 20.04 -5.01
C TRP A 63 -13.63 20.67 -6.41
N ILE A 64 -14.60 20.45 -7.29
CA ILE A 64 -14.57 21.03 -8.65
C ILE A 64 -14.77 22.53 -8.66
N GLU A 65 -15.41 23.09 -7.63
CA GLU A 65 -15.62 24.53 -7.45
C GLU A 65 -14.52 25.19 -6.61
N TYR A 66 -13.69 24.37 -5.95
CA TYR A 66 -12.66 24.84 -5.02
C TYR A 66 -11.55 25.56 -5.78
N LYS A 67 -11.36 26.86 -5.47
CA LYS A 67 -10.38 27.72 -6.16
C LYS A 67 -9.12 28.00 -5.34
N HIS A 68 -9.08 27.59 -4.09
CA HIS A 68 -8.02 27.90 -3.15
C HIS A 68 -7.53 26.61 -2.46
N GLY A 69 -6.27 26.59 -1.99
CA GLY A 69 -5.73 25.46 -1.23
C GLY A 69 -5.29 24.27 -2.09
N PHE A 70 -4.95 24.50 -3.36
CA PHE A 70 -4.26 23.48 -4.16
C PHE A 70 -2.79 23.37 -3.74
N TYR A 71 -2.24 22.18 -3.91
CA TYR A 71 -0.80 21.99 -3.80
C TYR A 71 -0.07 22.68 -4.95
N GLU A 72 1.17 23.10 -4.72
CA GLU A 72 1.95 23.89 -5.69
C GLU A 72 2.03 23.25 -7.08
N GLU A 73 2.16 21.92 -7.12
CA GLU A 73 2.19 21.12 -8.35
C GLU A 73 0.88 20.34 -8.57
N GLN A 74 -0.28 20.94 -8.29
CA GLN A 74 -1.56 20.28 -8.45
C GLN A 74 -1.81 19.92 -9.91
N PRO A 75 -1.99 18.65 -10.25
CA PRO A 75 -2.32 18.24 -11.61
C PRO A 75 -3.77 18.57 -11.97
N PHE A 76 -4.03 18.77 -13.25
CA PHE A 76 -5.35 19.12 -13.77
C PHE A 76 -5.76 18.19 -14.91
N ILE A 77 -7.05 17.87 -14.96
CA ILE A 77 -7.69 17.23 -16.11
C ILE A 77 -8.44 18.31 -16.89
N ARG A 78 -8.09 18.47 -18.15
CA ARG A 78 -8.84 19.34 -19.08
C ARG A 78 -9.95 18.54 -19.73
N THR A 79 -11.17 19.03 -19.60
CA THR A 79 -12.34 18.55 -20.33
C THR A 79 -12.74 19.58 -21.38
N VAL A 80 -13.71 19.26 -22.23
CA VAL A 80 -14.21 20.21 -23.26
C VAL A 80 -14.77 21.49 -22.63
N LYS A 81 -15.33 21.41 -21.42
CA LYS A 81 -16.02 22.52 -20.76
C LYS A 81 -15.26 23.07 -19.54
N ASN A 82 -14.47 22.27 -18.85
CA ASN A 82 -13.89 22.61 -17.56
C ASN A 82 -12.45 22.12 -17.40
N VAL A 83 -11.72 22.78 -16.52
CA VAL A 83 -10.44 22.31 -15.96
C VAL A 83 -10.72 21.83 -14.55
N ILE A 84 -10.43 20.56 -14.29
CA ILE A 84 -10.74 19.91 -13.00
C ILE A 84 -9.41 19.63 -12.30
N PRO A 85 -9.20 20.14 -11.08
CA PRO A 85 -8.02 19.77 -10.29
C PRO A 85 -8.11 18.30 -9.90
N VAL A 86 -7.00 17.58 -10.09
CA VAL A 86 -6.90 16.17 -9.70
C VAL A 86 -6.53 16.09 -8.23
N PRO A 87 -7.36 15.51 -7.35
CA PRO A 87 -6.97 15.33 -5.96
C PRO A 87 -5.77 14.36 -5.89
N THR A 88 -4.70 14.78 -5.24
CA THR A 88 -3.50 13.95 -5.02
C THR A 88 -3.60 13.13 -3.75
N ILE A 89 -4.47 13.56 -2.83
CA ILE A 89 -4.77 12.91 -1.56
C ILE A 89 -6.28 12.77 -1.40
N LEU A 90 -6.73 11.58 -1.04
CA LEU A 90 -8.11 11.26 -0.70
C LEU A 90 -8.19 10.73 0.71
N LEU A 91 -9.24 11.08 1.43
CA LEU A 91 -9.58 10.57 2.75
C LEU A 91 -10.86 9.74 2.64
N THR A 92 -10.87 8.54 3.20
CA THR A 92 -12.10 7.74 3.29
C THR A 92 -12.62 7.68 4.71
N THR A 93 -13.94 7.83 4.86
CA THR A 93 -14.63 7.67 6.14
C THR A 93 -14.94 6.22 6.48
N ALA A 94 -14.56 5.26 5.61
CA ALA A 94 -14.70 3.85 5.92
C ALA A 94 -13.87 3.48 7.16
N ASN A 95 -14.49 2.70 8.05
CA ASN A 95 -13.76 2.05 9.13
C ASN A 95 -12.91 0.92 8.52
N PHE A 96 -11.66 1.22 8.23
CA PHE A 96 -10.69 0.18 7.91
C PHE A 96 -9.98 -0.23 9.20
N THR A 97 -10.26 -1.41 9.65
CA THR A 97 -9.33 -2.07 10.55
C THR A 97 -8.11 -2.47 9.72
N TYR A 98 -6.96 -1.90 10.03
CA TYR A 98 -5.70 -2.41 9.51
C TYR A 98 -5.61 -3.87 9.93
N ASN A 99 -5.79 -4.76 8.97
CA ASN A 99 -5.49 -6.15 9.22
C ASN A 99 -3.96 -6.30 9.22
N THR A 100 -3.34 -5.97 10.36
CA THR A 100 -1.91 -6.19 10.62
C THR A 100 -1.52 -7.66 10.47
N HIS A 101 -2.52 -8.54 10.49
CA HIS A 101 -2.39 -9.99 10.29
C HIS A 101 -2.57 -10.42 8.82
N ARG A 102 -2.49 -9.49 7.86
CA ARG A 102 -2.62 -9.85 6.45
C ARG A 102 -1.46 -10.76 6.04
N LYS A 103 -1.82 -11.97 5.67
CA LYS A 103 -0.86 -12.97 5.16
C LYS A 103 -0.15 -12.46 3.91
N PRO A 104 1.19 -12.33 3.91
CA PRO A 104 1.91 -11.94 2.71
C PRO A 104 1.77 -13.00 1.62
N SER A 105 1.53 -12.56 0.39
CA SER A 105 1.49 -13.45 -0.76
C SER A 105 2.90 -13.89 -1.17
N LEU A 106 3.00 -15.06 -1.83
CA LEU A 106 4.26 -15.51 -2.42
C LEU A 106 4.85 -14.44 -3.37
N LYS A 107 4.03 -13.82 -4.21
CA LYS A 107 4.45 -12.75 -5.13
C LYS A 107 5.07 -11.55 -4.39
N TYR A 108 4.46 -11.16 -3.26
CA TYR A 108 4.99 -10.08 -2.43
C TYR A 108 6.35 -10.46 -1.83
N LEU A 109 6.46 -11.63 -1.19
CA LEU A 109 7.72 -12.09 -0.59
C LEU A 109 8.80 -12.31 -1.64
N PHE A 110 8.45 -12.82 -2.82
CA PHE A 110 9.38 -13.00 -3.93
C PHE A 110 9.99 -11.66 -4.38
N LYS A 111 9.17 -10.62 -4.55
CA LYS A 111 9.64 -9.28 -4.89
C LYS A 111 10.49 -8.71 -3.76
N LYS A 112 10.05 -8.83 -2.51
CA LYS A 112 10.73 -8.31 -1.32
C LYS A 112 12.13 -8.91 -1.14
N TYR A 113 12.24 -10.21 -1.24
CA TYR A 113 13.51 -10.93 -1.09
C TYR A 113 14.27 -11.13 -2.41
N ARG A 114 13.83 -10.49 -3.51
CA ARG A 114 14.45 -10.56 -4.84
C ARG A 114 14.67 -11.99 -5.33
N GLY A 115 13.75 -12.90 -5.01
CA GLY A 115 13.86 -14.31 -5.36
C GLY A 115 14.94 -15.09 -4.62
N VAL A 116 15.50 -14.55 -3.52
CA VAL A 116 16.56 -15.19 -2.72
C VAL A 116 15.94 -16.01 -1.59
N CYS A 117 16.31 -17.28 -1.50
CA CYS A 117 15.91 -18.16 -0.40
C CYS A 117 16.57 -17.73 0.90
N GLN A 118 15.79 -17.46 1.94
CA GLN A 118 16.28 -16.98 3.22
C GLN A 118 16.98 -18.06 4.07
N ILE A 119 16.95 -19.32 3.65
CA ILE A 119 17.70 -20.39 4.31
C ILE A 119 19.04 -20.62 3.64
N CYS A 120 19.08 -20.85 2.31
CA CYS A 120 20.33 -21.21 1.63
C CYS A 120 21.00 -20.06 0.85
N GLY A 121 20.42 -18.87 0.85
CA GLY A 121 20.96 -17.69 0.15
C GLY A 121 20.92 -17.77 -1.39
N LYS A 122 20.44 -18.85 -1.98
CA LYS A 122 20.43 -19.01 -3.45
C LYS A 122 19.21 -18.35 -4.07
N GLN A 123 19.44 -17.63 -5.17
CA GLN A 123 18.35 -17.07 -5.98
C GLN A 123 17.71 -18.18 -6.82
N ARG A 124 16.37 -18.18 -6.92
CA ARG A 124 15.58 -19.18 -7.64
C ARG A 124 14.38 -18.52 -8.33
N PRO A 125 13.88 -19.10 -9.43
CA PRO A 125 12.64 -18.64 -10.04
C PRO A 125 11.45 -18.82 -9.10
N GLN A 126 10.41 -18.00 -9.26
CA GLN A 126 9.25 -17.99 -8.38
C GLN A 126 8.54 -19.36 -8.28
N SER A 127 8.56 -20.15 -9.35
CA SER A 127 7.98 -21.51 -9.39
C SER A 127 8.63 -22.49 -8.41
N MET A 128 9.89 -22.25 -8.02
CA MET A 128 10.64 -23.06 -7.06
C MET A 128 10.60 -22.50 -5.63
N MET A 129 9.90 -21.40 -5.42
CA MET A 129 9.84 -20.72 -4.13
C MET A 129 8.52 -20.96 -3.42
N THR A 130 8.54 -20.86 -2.12
CA THR A 130 7.37 -21.07 -1.25
C THR A 130 7.41 -20.09 -0.08
N VAL A 131 6.22 -19.87 0.49
CA VAL A 131 6.06 -19.12 1.75
C VAL A 131 6.26 -20.09 2.89
N GLU A 132 7.21 -19.77 3.76
CA GLU A 132 7.56 -20.60 4.91
C GLU A 132 7.26 -19.92 6.24
N HIS A 133 6.73 -20.68 7.20
CA HIS A 133 6.52 -20.25 8.57
C HIS A 133 7.81 -20.42 9.38
N ILE A 134 8.31 -19.35 9.97
CA ILE A 134 9.51 -19.38 10.84
C ILE A 134 9.21 -20.24 12.07
N LEU A 135 8.23 -19.85 12.87
CA LEU A 135 7.59 -20.72 13.84
C LEU A 135 6.54 -21.56 13.09
N PRO A 136 6.69 -22.87 13.03
CA PRO A 136 5.75 -23.74 12.33
C PRO A 136 4.32 -23.63 12.84
N LYS A 137 3.34 -23.80 11.95
CA LYS A 137 1.92 -23.85 12.32
C LYS A 137 1.61 -24.88 13.41
N SER A 138 2.25 -26.05 13.34
CA SER A 138 2.12 -27.12 14.35
C SER A 138 2.60 -26.71 15.74
N LYS A 139 3.34 -25.60 15.83
CA LYS A 139 3.83 -25.00 17.08
C LYS A 139 3.16 -23.67 17.40
N GLY A 140 2.01 -23.36 16.79
CA GLY A 140 1.25 -22.12 17.02
C GLY A 140 1.73 -20.93 16.22
N GLY A 141 2.47 -21.13 15.12
CA GLY A 141 2.95 -20.04 14.27
C GLY A 141 1.84 -19.40 13.44
N ASP A 142 1.74 -18.07 13.51
CA ASP A 142 0.79 -17.27 12.76
C ASP A 142 1.17 -17.10 11.28
N GLY A 143 0.18 -16.77 10.45
CA GLY A 143 0.37 -16.52 9.03
C GLY A 143 0.59 -15.07 8.66
N ASP A 144 1.20 -14.27 9.52
CA ASP A 144 1.41 -12.84 9.33
C ASP A 144 2.83 -12.49 8.82
N TYR A 145 3.09 -11.19 8.63
CA TYR A 145 4.39 -10.69 8.17
C TYR A 145 5.54 -10.92 9.16
N TYR A 146 5.27 -11.16 10.44
CA TYR A 146 6.27 -11.35 11.48
C TYR A 146 6.74 -12.81 11.57
N ASN A 147 5.97 -13.73 10.98
CA ASN A 147 6.28 -15.15 11.02
C ASN A 147 6.48 -15.78 9.63
N LEU A 148 6.32 -15.03 8.55
CA LEU A 148 6.45 -15.58 7.19
C LEU A 148 7.70 -15.07 6.48
N THR A 149 8.35 -15.97 5.76
CA THR A 149 9.54 -15.68 4.96
C THR A 149 9.52 -16.41 3.63
N LEU A 150 10.51 -16.14 2.75
CA LEU A 150 10.65 -16.78 1.44
C LEU A 150 11.71 -17.85 1.48
N THR A 151 11.35 -19.08 1.08
CA THR A 151 12.32 -20.17 0.99
C THR A 151 12.14 -20.95 -0.32
N CYS A 152 13.15 -21.66 -0.77
CA CYS A 152 12.97 -22.62 -1.86
C CYS A 152 12.34 -23.91 -1.33
N GLN A 153 11.64 -24.64 -2.20
CA GLN A 153 10.95 -25.88 -1.84
C GLN A 153 11.86 -26.90 -1.12
N PRO A 154 13.10 -27.17 -1.57
CA PRO A 154 13.99 -28.11 -0.86
C PRO A 154 14.32 -27.65 0.57
N CYS A 155 14.58 -26.35 0.77
CA CYS A 155 14.87 -25.81 2.10
C CYS A 155 13.65 -25.86 3.02
N ASN A 156 12.47 -25.54 2.48
CA ASN A 156 11.20 -25.67 3.22
C ASN A 156 10.96 -27.12 3.68
N SER A 157 11.08 -28.06 2.78
CA SER A 157 10.91 -29.50 3.11
C SER A 157 11.92 -29.96 4.16
N LYS A 158 13.20 -29.54 4.03
CA LYS A 158 14.24 -29.88 5.01
C LYS A 158 13.98 -29.27 6.39
N LYS A 159 13.49 -28.02 6.44
CA LYS A 159 13.15 -27.38 7.70
C LYS A 159 11.96 -28.05 8.40
N GLY A 160 10.90 -28.36 7.66
CA GLY A 160 9.69 -28.97 8.22
C GLY A 160 9.17 -28.20 9.43
N SER A 161 8.99 -28.92 10.55
CA SER A 161 8.52 -28.34 11.84
C SER A 161 9.64 -27.98 12.83
N VAL A 162 10.88 -27.91 12.38
CA VAL A 162 12.02 -27.54 13.23
C VAL A 162 11.98 -26.05 13.55
N PHE A 163 12.16 -25.70 14.85
CA PHE A 163 12.27 -24.34 15.34
C PHE A 163 13.08 -24.32 16.67
N PRO A 164 14.02 -23.40 16.86
CA PRO A 164 14.52 -22.44 15.89
C PRO A 164 15.21 -23.10 14.67
N TYR A 165 15.28 -22.41 13.55
CA TYR A 165 15.99 -22.85 12.37
C TYR A 165 17.02 -21.79 11.96
N TYR A 166 18.11 -22.21 11.33
CA TYR A 166 19.23 -21.34 11.03
C TYR A 166 19.47 -21.24 9.52
N THR A 167 19.93 -20.10 9.07
CA THR A 167 20.35 -19.84 7.70
C THR A 167 21.69 -20.51 7.41
N HIS A 168 22.12 -20.51 6.16
CA HIS A 168 23.45 -21.03 5.76
C HIS A 168 24.62 -20.22 6.36
N GLU A 169 24.36 -19.02 6.86
CA GLU A 169 25.33 -18.15 7.54
C GLU A 169 25.36 -18.41 9.05
N GLY A 170 24.55 -19.35 9.55
CA GLY A 170 24.43 -19.65 10.97
C GLY A 170 23.55 -18.69 11.78
N GLU A 171 22.91 -17.73 11.11
CA GLU A 171 21.99 -16.81 11.77
C GLU A 171 20.61 -17.44 11.96
N PRO A 172 19.89 -17.11 13.03
CA PRO A 172 18.51 -17.54 13.20
C PRO A 172 17.64 -17.06 12.04
N LEU A 173 16.82 -17.95 11.50
CA LEU A 173 15.86 -17.59 10.46
C LEU A 173 14.84 -16.59 11.04
N LYS A 174 14.79 -15.40 10.45
CA LYS A 174 13.94 -14.28 10.89
C LYS A 174 13.01 -13.83 9.78
N ALA A 175 11.83 -13.34 10.15
CA ALA A 175 11.03 -12.55 9.25
C ALA A 175 11.66 -11.17 9.11
N ASN A 176 11.44 -10.58 7.95
CA ASN A 176 11.72 -9.17 7.74
C ASN A 176 10.38 -8.50 7.42
N PRO A 177 9.56 -8.18 8.44
CA PRO A 177 8.30 -7.47 8.21
C PRO A 177 8.60 -6.11 7.58
N PRO A 178 7.67 -5.53 6.84
CA PRO A 178 7.83 -4.15 6.41
C PRO A 178 8.01 -3.28 7.66
N LYS A 179 9.01 -2.41 7.67
CA LYS A 179 9.32 -1.50 8.80
C LYS A 179 8.15 -0.58 9.16
N ALA A 180 7.33 -0.25 8.17
CA ALA A 180 5.96 0.20 8.26
C ALA A 180 5.29 -0.18 6.95
N TYR A 181 3.96 -0.29 6.92
CA TYR A 181 3.20 -0.47 5.67
C TYR A 181 3.56 0.60 4.61
N PHE A 182 4.11 1.71 5.05
CA PHE A 182 4.50 2.90 4.30
C PHE A 182 5.82 2.76 3.51
N ASP A 183 6.72 1.86 3.90
CA ASP A 183 7.97 1.61 3.15
C ASP A 183 7.71 1.00 1.75
N THR A 184 6.47 0.60 1.49
CA THR A 184 6.06 0.01 0.20
C THR A 184 5.44 1.03 -0.75
N PHE A 185 5.14 2.25 -0.29
CA PHE A 185 4.63 3.31 -1.15
C PHE A 185 5.78 4.03 -1.85
N PRO A 186 5.71 4.19 -3.17
CA PRO A 186 6.61 5.13 -3.81
C PRO A 186 6.32 6.52 -3.24
N VAL A 187 7.32 7.18 -2.70
CA VAL A 187 7.21 8.61 -2.36
C VAL A 187 7.15 9.36 -3.68
N ALA A 188 5.96 9.51 -4.22
CA ALA A 188 5.78 10.10 -5.53
C ALA A 188 5.61 11.62 -5.46
N ARG A 189 5.20 12.17 -4.28
CA ARG A 189 4.83 13.57 -4.12
C ARG A 189 5.27 14.11 -2.76
N GLU A 190 5.75 15.35 -2.75
CA GLU A 190 6.18 16.05 -1.53
C GLU A 190 5.03 16.18 -0.51
N GLU A 191 3.83 16.49 -0.98
CA GLU A 191 2.64 16.67 -0.13
C GLU A 191 2.20 15.39 0.59
N TRP A 192 2.72 14.21 0.19
CA TRP A 192 2.44 12.95 0.87
C TRP A 192 3.33 12.70 2.09
N LYS A 193 4.48 13.37 2.17
CA LYS A 193 5.47 13.14 3.24
C LYS A 193 4.89 13.24 4.65
N PRO A 194 4.04 14.23 4.99
CA PRO A 194 3.47 14.34 6.33
C PRO A 194 2.66 13.11 6.76
N PHE A 195 2.12 12.37 5.80
CA PHE A 195 1.29 11.19 6.04
C PHE A 195 2.10 9.90 6.02
N LEU A 196 3.21 9.86 5.26
CA LEU A 196 4.05 8.67 5.08
C LEU A 196 5.11 8.54 6.17
N PHE A 197 5.63 9.66 6.66
CA PHE A 197 6.67 9.71 7.68
C PHE A 197 6.07 10.27 8.98
N ARG A 198 5.43 9.41 9.77
CA ARG A 198 5.22 9.75 11.18
C ARG A 198 6.58 9.63 11.86
N GLY A 199 7.15 10.79 12.22
CA GLY A 199 8.34 10.84 13.05
C GLY A 199 8.20 9.95 14.29
N LYS A 200 9.32 9.36 14.68
CA LYS A 200 9.47 8.61 15.93
C LYS A 200 9.14 9.49 17.11
#